data_6d0d263bb6068798797e24f874323362
#
_entry.id   6d0d263bb6068798797e24f874323362
#
_cell.length_a   1.000
_cell.length_b   1.000
_cell.length_c   1.000
_cell.angle_alpha   90.00
_cell.angle_beta   90.00
_cell.angle_gamma   90.00
#
_symmetry.space_group_name_H-M   'P 1'
#
loop_
_entity.id
_entity.type
_entity.pdbx_description
1 polymer ?
#
loop_
_entity_poly.entity_id
_entity_poly.type
_entity_poly.pdbx_seq_one_letter_code
_entity_poly.pdbx_strand_id
1 'polypeptide(L)'
;CTLEFEDHRPLYDWVVRELEYPHPPKQIEFAKLYLTNVVTGKRYIKKLVEQGIVDGWDDPRLVSIAALRRRGFTPESIKKFVELCGISKAQSSADYAMLEYCIREDLKAKAPRMMAILDPVKLVIDNYPEGQTEMLPVVNNPENEALGSREVPFGKELYIEREDFMEEPPKKYFRMFPGNEVRLMSAYFVKCTGCVKDENGKVVEVHCTYDPESRGGNSPDGRKVKGTIHWVNAEQSVKAQVRLYENIIDEEKGVYNEDGSLNLNPNSLTTLTECRLEPAFAQAQAYDRFQFVRQGFFCVDYKDTKPGELVFNRIVSLKSSYVLPK
;
A
#
# COMPACT_ATOMS: atom_id res chain seq x y z
N CYS A 1 32.39 8.10 7.28
CA CYS A 1 32.30 8.15 8.75
C CYS A 1 31.29 9.19 9.20
N THR A 2 30.81 9.08 10.45
CA THR A 2 30.03 10.15 11.10
C THR A 2 30.95 11.27 11.59
N LEU A 3 30.41 12.48 11.80
CA LEU A 3 31.20 13.68 12.15
C LEU A 3 32.07 13.52 13.39
N GLU A 4 31.67 12.66 14.33
CA GLU A 4 32.44 12.38 15.57
C GLU A 4 33.86 11.84 15.28
N PHE A 5 34.11 11.32 14.09
CA PHE A 5 35.42 10.79 13.69
C PHE A 5 36.28 11.77 12.92
N GLU A 6 35.87 13.02 12.73
CA GLU A 6 36.67 14.01 12.00
C GLU A 6 38.03 14.25 12.67
N ASP A 7 38.07 14.33 13.99
CA ASP A 7 39.31 14.51 14.77
C ASP A 7 40.25 13.29 14.68
N HIS A 8 39.74 12.12 14.28
CA HIS A 8 40.51 10.90 14.11
C HIS A 8 41.14 10.76 12.72
N ARG A 9 40.93 11.70 11.81
CA ARG A 9 41.49 11.65 10.44
C ARG A 9 43.01 11.56 10.44
N PRO A 10 43.77 12.30 11.28
CA PRO A 10 45.23 12.15 11.33
C PRO A 10 45.67 10.73 11.71
N LEU A 11 44.96 10.04 12.60
CA LEU A 11 45.24 8.65 12.94
C LEU A 11 44.95 7.70 11.77
N TYR A 12 43.85 7.93 11.04
CA TYR A 12 43.52 7.18 9.83
C TYR A 12 44.60 7.33 8.77
N ASP A 13 45.02 8.56 8.47
CA ASP A 13 46.05 8.86 7.49
C ASP A 13 47.40 8.26 7.87
N TRP A 14 47.71 8.24 9.18
CA TRP A 14 48.93 7.59 9.68
C TRP A 14 48.90 6.07 9.45
N VAL A 15 47.78 5.39 9.80
CA VAL A 15 47.62 3.93 9.59
C VAL A 15 47.79 3.57 8.10
N VAL A 16 47.13 4.33 7.21
CA VAL A 16 47.17 4.07 5.77
C VAL A 16 48.60 4.25 5.24
N ARG A 17 49.32 5.25 5.72
CA ARG A 17 50.72 5.50 5.34
C ARG A 17 51.64 4.39 5.84
N GLU A 18 51.53 3.98 7.09
CA GLU A 18 52.38 2.92 7.71
C GLU A 18 52.15 1.54 7.06
N LEU A 19 50.92 1.32 6.51
CA LEU A 19 50.62 0.11 5.75
C LEU A 19 51.04 0.18 4.28
N GLU A 20 51.65 1.30 3.84
CA GLU A 20 52.09 1.51 2.47
C GLU A 20 51.04 1.17 1.41
N TYR A 21 49.75 1.51 1.70
CA TYR A 21 48.63 1.12 0.84
C TYR A 21 48.72 1.87 -0.51
N PRO A 22 48.80 1.18 -1.67
CA PRO A 22 49.18 1.81 -2.94
C PRO A 22 48.10 2.80 -3.46
N HIS A 23 46.86 2.62 -3.09
CA HIS A 23 45.73 3.49 -3.48
C HIS A 23 44.87 3.79 -2.24
N PRO A 24 45.34 4.70 -1.34
CA PRO A 24 44.67 4.91 -0.06
C PRO A 24 43.30 5.53 -0.24
N PRO A 25 42.23 4.91 0.29
CA PRO A 25 40.91 5.53 0.36
C PRO A 25 41.00 6.75 1.29
N LYS A 26 40.13 7.74 1.01
CA LYS A 26 40.00 8.93 1.87
C LYS A 26 38.93 8.72 2.91
N GLN A 27 39.21 9.12 4.13
CA GLN A 27 38.14 9.25 5.14
C GLN A 27 37.30 10.48 4.82
N ILE A 28 35.98 10.30 4.72
CA ILE A 28 35.00 11.35 4.48
C ILE A 28 33.98 11.30 5.62
N GLU A 29 33.71 12.42 6.26
CA GLU A 29 32.73 12.54 7.32
C GLU A 29 31.48 13.26 6.81
N PHE A 30 30.33 12.84 7.32
CA PHE A 30 29.05 13.45 7.05
C PHE A 30 28.12 13.34 8.27
N ALA A 31 27.16 14.24 8.33
CA ALA A 31 26.17 14.25 9.40
C ALA A 31 25.24 13.04 9.31
N LYS A 32 24.76 12.62 10.46
CA LYS A 32 23.70 11.60 10.53
C LYS A 32 22.42 12.13 9.90
N LEU A 33 21.81 11.33 9.03
CA LEU A 33 20.48 11.61 8.49
C LEU A 33 19.41 11.28 9.54
N TYR A 34 18.59 12.26 9.87
CA TYR A 34 17.44 12.09 10.73
C TYR A 34 16.18 12.06 9.87
N LEU A 35 15.21 11.25 10.28
CA LEU A 35 13.88 11.19 9.70
C LEU A 35 12.86 11.69 10.72
N THR A 36 11.85 12.42 10.25
CA THR A 36 10.73 12.83 11.10
C THR A 36 9.91 11.63 11.57
N ASN A 37 9.43 11.68 12.79
CA ASN A 37 8.44 10.74 13.37
C ASN A 37 8.85 9.25 13.34
N VAL A 38 10.15 8.95 13.26
CA VAL A 38 10.66 7.56 13.28
C VAL A 38 11.70 7.34 14.36
N VAL A 39 11.80 6.11 14.82
CA VAL A 39 12.79 5.65 15.79
C VAL A 39 13.93 4.95 15.07
N THR A 40 15.15 5.49 15.17
CA THR A 40 16.35 4.90 14.55
C THR A 40 17.37 4.36 15.58
N GLY A 41 17.24 4.72 16.85
CA GLY A 41 18.18 4.35 17.90
C GLY A 41 18.08 2.87 18.29
N LYS A 42 19.17 2.11 18.15
CA LYS A 42 19.22 0.68 18.49
C LYS A 42 18.63 0.35 19.87
N ARG A 43 18.94 1.14 20.89
CA ARG A 43 18.45 0.91 22.27
C ARG A 43 16.93 0.96 22.39
N TYR A 44 16.28 1.84 21.62
CA TYR A 44 14.83 1.95 21.61
C TYR A 44 14.20 0.82 20.80
N ILE A 45 14.73 0.50 19.62
CA ILE A 45 14.25 -0.61 18.81
C ILE A 45 14.37 -1.92 19.56
N LYS A 46 15.50 -2.15 20.27
CA LYS A 46 15.70 -3.33 21.13
C LYS A 46 14.59 -3.45 22.19
N LYS A 47 14.25 -2.36 22.87
CA LYS A 47 13.16 -2.35 23.86
C LYS A 47 11.80 -2.67 23.22
N LEU A 48 11.50 -2.11 22.04
CA LEU A 48 10.24 -2.40 21.33
C LEU A 48 10.12 -3.90 20.99
N VAL A 49 11.23 -4.53 20.57
CA VAL A 49 11.28 -5.98 20.28
C VAL A 49 11.14 -6.80 21.57
N GLU A 50 11.88 -6.48 22.64
CA GLU A 50 11.85 -7.19 23.92
C GLU A 50 10.48 -7.10 24.62
N GLN A 51 9.77 -5.99 24.41
CA GLN A 51 8.42 -5.78 24.96
C GLN A 51 7.30 -6.35 24.06
N GLY A 52 7.64 -6.93 22.90
CA GLY A 52 6.68 -7.48 21.96
C GLY A 52 5.78 -6.42 21.27
N ILE A 53 6.20 -5.15 21.29
CA ILE A 53 5.48 -4.06 20.63
C ILE A 53 5.62 -4.19 19.10
N VAL A 54 6.78 -4.65 18.65
CA VAL A 54 7.07 -4.99 17.25
C VAL A 54 7.47 -6.46 17.13
N ASP A 55 7.21 -7.07 15.97
CA ASP A 55 7.42 -8.50 15.68
C ASP A 55 8.90 -8.86 15.43
N GLY A 56 9.81 -7.95 15.65
CA GLY A 56 11.24 -8.16 15.46
C GLY A 56 11.91 -6.97 14.78
N TRP A 57 13.20 -7.13 14.45
CA TRP A 57 14.01 -6.10 13.80
C TRP A 57 13.59 -5.82 12.34
N ASP A 58 12.82 -6.72 11.75
CA ASP A 58 12.25 -6.65 10.41
C ASP A 58 10.78 -6.22 10.40
N ASP A 59 10.23 -5.79 11.54
CA ASP A 59 8.84 -5.31 11.59
C ASP A 59 8.63 -4.14 10.62
N PRO A 60 7.63 -4.22 9.71
CA PRO A 60 7.40 -3.19 8.67
C PRO A 60 7.12 -1.77 9.18
N ARG A 61 6.89 -1.58 10.48
CA ARG A 61 6.75 -0.26 11.12
C ARG A 61 8.09 0.42 11.42
N LEU A 62 9.19 -0.33 11.34
CA LEU A 62 10.55 0.18 11.55
C LEU A 62 11.17 0.68 10.23
N VAL A 63 12.29 1.42 10.35
CA VAL A 63 13.05 1.96 9.21
C VAL A 63 14.40 1.29 9.00
N SER A 64 14.62 0.13 9.60
CA SER A 64 15.78 -0.69 9.27
C SER A 64 15.70 -1.18 7.81
N ILE A 65 16.83 -1.47 7.18
CA ILE A 65 16.84 -2.02 5.82
C ILE A 65 16.04 -3.34 5.74
N ALA A 66 16.10 -4.18 6.77
CA ALA A 66 15.32 -5.41 6.84
C ALA A 66 13.82 -5.13 6.90
N ALA A 67 13.41 -4.16 7.71
CA ALA A 67 12.00 -3.75 7.84
C ALA A 67 11.46 -3.12 6.54
N LEU A 68 12.20 -2.20 5.95
CA LEU A 68 11.85 -1.58 4.67
C LEU A 68 11.70 -2.63 3.56
N ARG A 69 12.64 -3.59 3.49
CA ARG A 69 12.58 -4.70 2.54
C ARG A 69 11.33 -5.56 2.76
N ARG A 70 11.02 -5.95 4.01
CA ARG A 70 9.81 -6.73 4.36
C ARG A 70 8.53 -5.97 4.02
N ARG A 71 8.50 -4.66 4.26
CA ARG A 71 7.39 -3.79 3.90
C ARG A 71 7.20 -3.68 2.38
N GLY A 72 8.28 -3.87 1.59
CA GLY A 72 8.24 -3.90 0.13
C GLY A 72 8.97 -2.75 -0.55
N PHE A 73 9.74 -1.93 0.17
CA PHE A 73 10.59 -0.91 -0.43
C PHE A 73 11.62 -1.53 -1.37
N THR A 74 11.87 -0.87 -2.50
CA THR A 74 12.86 -1.28 -3.48
C THR A 74 14.23 -0.65 -3.18
N PRO A 75 15.34 -1.29 -3.55
CA PRO A 75 16.66 -0.67 -3.45
C PRO A 75 16.74 0.66 -4.21
N GLU A 76 16.09 0.75 -5.37
CA GLU A 76 16.05 1.95 -6.23
C GLU A 76 15.38 3.13 -5.51
N SER A 77 14.25 2.88 -4.84
CA SER A 77 13.55 3.93 -4.08
C SER A 77 14.37 4.45 -2.90
N ILE A 78 15.08 3.55 -2.20
CA ILE A 78 15.95 3.94 -1.07
C ILE A 78 17.15 4.74 -1.57
N LYS A 79 17.80 4.31 -2.67
CA LYS A 79 18.90 5.05 -3.30
C LYS A 79 18.43 6.44 -3.74
N LYS A 80 17.27 6.51 -4.40
CA LYS A 80 16.69 7.80 -4.82
C LYS A 80 16.42 8.73 -3.65
N PHE A 81 15.91 8.21 -2.55
CA PHE A 81 15.71 8.96 -1.33
C PHE A 81 17.03 9.53 -0.79
N VAL A 82 18.10 8.70 -0.69
CA VAL A 82 19.42 9.15 -0.22
C VAL A 82 20.03 10.19 -1.14
N GLU A 83 19.87 10.05 -2.46
CA GLU A 83 20.31 11.05 -3.44
C GLU A 83 19.61 12.39 -3.23
N LEU A 84 18.29 12.38 -2.97
CA LEU A 84 17.53 13.61 -2.71
C LEU A 84 17.92 14.27 -1.39
N CYS A 85 18.27 13.50 -0.36
CA CYS A 85 18.77 14.02 0.91
C CYS A 85 20.14 14.69 0.74
N GLY A 86 20.96 14.19 -0.19
CA GLY A 86 22.33 14.62 -0.38
C GLY A 86 23.28 14.23 0.77
N ILE A 87 24.55 14.57 0.63
CA ILE A 87 25.60 14.36 1.63
C ILE A 87 26.03 15.73 2.14
N SER A 88 25.95 15.95 3.46
CA SER A 88 26.30 17.20 4.11
C SER A 88 26.97 16.98 5.45
N LYS A 89 27.82 17.90 5.88
CA LYS A 89 28.32 17.96 7.26
C LYS A 89 27.33 18.68 8.20
N ALA A 90 26.36 19.39 7.66
CA ALA A 90 25.29 19.98 8.47
C ALA A 90 24.24 18.92 8.84
N GLN A 91 23.88 18.89 10.11
CA GLN A 91 22.80 18.02 10.58
C GLN A 91 21.50 18.41 9.88
N SER A 92 20.85 17.44 9.27
CA SER A 92 19.58 17.62 8.57
C SER A 92 18.57 16.57 8.98
N SER A 93 17.29 16.93 8.92
CA SER A 93 16.17 16.01 9.08
C SER A 93 15.38 15.97 7.78
N ALA A 94 15.22 14.77 7.23
CA ALA A 94 14.36 14.54 6.08
C ALA A 94 12.95 14.15 6.53
N ASP A 95 11.96 14.59 5.78
CA ASP A 95 10.59 14.15 6.01
C ASP A 95 10.43 12.67 5.58
N TYR A 96 9.82 11.84 6.45
CA TYR A 96 9.51 10.45 6.12
C TYR A 96 8.62 10.34 4.87
N ALA A 97 7.73 11.31 4.65
CA ALA A 97 6.90 11.38 3.44
C ALA A 97 7.71 11.47 2.13
N MET A 98 8.96 11.98 2.19
CA MET A 98 9.87 11.96 1.03
C MET A 98 10.33 10.54 0.68
N LEU A 99 10.60 9.69 1.68
CA LEU A 99 10.91 8.28 1.46
C LEU A 99 9.70 7.55 0.84
N GLU A 100 8.49 7.83 1.35
CA GLU A 100 7.24 7.29 0.80
C GLU A 100 6.97 7.78 -0.63
N TYR A 101 7.30 9.02 -0.93
CA TYR A 101 7.24 9.56 -2.29
C TYR A 101 8.15 8.78 -3.24
N CYS A 102 9.39 8.51 -2.85
CA CYS A 102 10.36 7.78 -3.70
C CYS A 102 9.87 6.37 -4.06
N ILE A 103 9.29 5.62 -3.09
CA ILE A 103 8.78 4.28 -3.38
C ILE A 103 7.50 4.34 -4.22
N ARG A 104 6.65 5.33 -4.01
CA ARG A 104 5.41 5.51 -4.79
C ARG A 104 5.73 5.77 -6.27
N GLU A 105 6.68 6.65 -6.56
CA GLU A 105 7.13 6.94 -7.92
C GLU A 105 7.82 5.73 -8.58
N ASP A 106 8.62 4.96 -7.83
CA ASP A 106 9.27 3.76 -8.35
C ASP A 106 8.26 2.67 -8.74
N LEU A 107 7.23 2.46 -7.91
CA LEU A 107 6.24 1.42 -8.13
C LEU A 107 5.16 1.80 -9.16
N LYS A 108 4.93 3.08 -9.42
CA LYS A 108 3.87 3.57 -10.28
C LYS A 108 3.88 2.94 -11.67
N ALA A 109 5.06 2.79 -12.28
CA ALA A 109 5.23 2.16 -13.58
C ALA A 109 5.58 0.65 -13.52
N LYS A 110 6.00 0.14 -12.36
CA LYS A 110 6.49 -1.23 -12.22
C LYS A 110 5.44 -2.19 -11.69
N ALA A 111 4.54 -1.73 -10.81
CA ALA A 111 3.59 -2.61 -10.15
C ALA A 111 2.34 -2.85 -11.02
N PRO A 112 1.89 -4.10 -11.19
CA PRO A 112 0.59 -4.37 -11.79
C PRO A 112 -0.52 -3.84 -10.88
N ARG A 113 -1.55 -3.24 -11.51
CA ARG A 113 -2.73 -2.70 -10.83
C ARG A 113 -3.81 -3.77 -10.81
N MET A 114 -4.13 -4.25 -9.64
CA MET A 114 -5.06 -5.38 -9.45
C MET A 114 -6.18 -5.00 -8.48
N MET A 115 -7.35 -5.62 -8.66
CA MET A 115 -8.50 -5.36 -7.80
C MET A 115 -8.42 -6.21 -6.53
N ALA A 116 -8.54 -5.54 -5.40
CA ALA A 116 -8.58 -6.14 -4.07
C ALA A 116 -9.57 -5.37 -3.21
N ILE A 117 -10.44 -6.06 -2.52
CA ILE A 117 -11.47 -5.52 -1.65
C ILE A 117 -11.03 -5.76 -0.22
N LEU A 118 -10.83 -4.68 0.53
CA LEU A 118 -10.30 -4.72 1.89
C LEU A 118 -11.39 -4.90 2.94
N ASP A 119 -12.55 -4.26 2.76
CA ASP A 119 -13.75 -4.42 3.59
C ASP A 119 -14.93 -4.83 2.69
N PRO A 120 -15.09 -6.14 2.41
CA PRO A 120 -16.02 -6.60 1.42
C PRO A 120 -17.48 -6.50 1.87
N VAL A 121 -18.33 -6.08 0.93
CA VAL A 121 -19.78 -6.28 0.95
C VAL A 121 -20.20 -6.95 -0.35
N LYS A 122 -21.12 -7.88 -0.27
CA LYS A 122 -21.61 -8.61 -1.44
C LYS A 122 -22.45 -7.69 -2.34
N LEU A 123 -22.24 -7.77 -3.63
CA LEU A 123 -23.05 -7.11 -4.66
C LEU A 123 -23.70 -8.18 -5.52
N VAL A 124 -25.02 -8.13 -5.64
CA VAL A 124 -25.80 -9.05 -6.48
C VAL A 124 -26.37 -8.29 -7.67
N ILE A 125 -26.12 -8.81 -8.86
CA ILE A 125 -26.63 -8.26 -10.12
C ILE A 125 -27.90 -9.04 -10.49
N ASP A 126 -29.08 -8.50 -10.16
CA ASP A 126 -30.36 -9.21 -10.20
C ASP A 126 -30.73 -9.73 -11.60
N ASN A 127 -30.40 -8.96 -12.66
CA ASN A 127 -30.69 -9.31 -14.05
C ASN A 127 -29.52 -9.99 -14.79
N TYR A 128 -28.43 -10.37 -14.09
CA TYR A 128 -27.37 -11.17 -14.71
C TYR A 128 -27.74 -12.65 -14.76
N PRO A 129 -27.48 -13.37 -15.86
CA PRO A 129 -27.86 -14.77 -15.99
C PRO A 129 -27.26 -15.66 -14.90
N GLU A 130 -28.06 -16.55 -14.33
CA GLU A 130 -27.66 -17.47 -13.28
C GLU A 130 -26.57 -18.45 -13.78
N GLY A 131 -25.54 -18.68 -12.97
CA GLY A 131 -24.46 -19.62 -13.29
C GLY A 131 -23.56 -19.20 -14.45
N GLN A 132 -23.76 -18.01 -15.04
CA GLN A 132 -22.89 -17.52 -16.09
C GLN A 132 -21.70 -16.77 -15.50
N THR A 133 -20.52 -17.09 -16.01
CA THR A 133 -19.27 -16.33 -15.76
C THR A 133 -18.66 -15.96 -17.11
N GLU A 134 -18.29 -14.69 -17.27
CA GLU A 134 -17.53 -14.25 -18.45
C GLU A 134 -16.16 -13.71 -18.04
N MET A 135 -15.21 -13.78 -18.94
CA MET A 135 -13.87 -13.23 -18.74
C MET A 135 -13.77 -11.84 -19.37
N LEU A 136 -13.34 -10.87 -18.58
CA LEU A 136 -13.20 -9.49 -19.01
C LEU A 136 -11.71 -9.09 -19.04
N PRO A 137 -11.23 -8.50 -20.15
CA PRO A 137 -9.86 -8.06 -20.27
C PRO A 137 -9.61 -6.81 -19.41
N VAL A 138 -8.59 -6.84 -18.56
CA VAL A 138 -8.17 -5.73 -17.71
C VAL A 138 -6.68 -5.46 -17.91
N VAL A 139 -6.33 -4.21 -18.23
CA VAL A 139 -4.93 -3.78 -18.40
C VAL A 139 -4.21 -3.82 -17.06
N ASN A 140 -3.04 -4.46 -17.03
CA ASN A 140 -2.26 -4.62 -15.81
C ASN A 140 -1.67 -3.31 -15.29
N ASN A 141 -1.21 -2.43 -16.18
CA ASN A 141 -0.79 -1.08 -15.80
C ASN A 141 -0.89 -0.14 -17.01
N PRO A 142 -1.77 0.89 -16.99
CA PRO A 142 -1.91 1.83 -18.10
C PRO A 142 -0.66 2.67 -18.39
N GLU A 143 0.27 2.77 -17.44
CA GLU A 143 1.53 3.52 -17.59
C GLU A 143 2.68 2.64 -18.09
N ASN A 144 2.47 1.33 -18.22
CA ASN A 144 3.48 0.37 -18.68
C ASN A 144 2.83 -0.74 -19.50
N GLU A 145 2.74 -0.55 -20.81
CA GLU A 145 2.16 -1.50 -21.75
C GLU A 145 2.88 -2.87 -21.76
N ALA A 146 4.15 -2.91 -21.38
CA ALA A 146 4.91 -4.17 -21.32
C ALA A 146 4.36 -5.15 -20.27
N LEU A 147 3.59 -4.70 -19.30
CA LEU A 147 2.91 -5.56 -18.35
C LEU A 147 1.67 -6.25 -18.93
N GLY A 148 1.20 -5.83 -20.11
CA GLY A 148 0.08 -6.46 -20.83
C GLY A 148 -1.26 -6.34 -20.10
N SER A 149 -2.11 -7.33 -20.31
CA SER A 149 -3.45 -7.44 -19.72
C SER A 149 -3.69 -8.83 -19.18
N ARG A 150 -4.73 -8.97 -18.39
CA ARG A 150 -5.21 -10.24 -17.84
C ARG A 150 -6.72 -10.35 -18.00
N GLU A 151 -7.22 -11.57 -17.91
CA GLU A 151 -8.65 -11.87 -17.91
C GLU A 151 -9.14 -11.97 -16.46
N VAL A 152 -10.23 -11.26 -16.14
CA VAL A 152 -10.84 -11.23 -14.81
C VAL A 152 -12.26 -11.79 -14.91
N PRO A 153 -12.63 -12.79 -14.08
CA PRO A 153 -13.97 -13.40 -14.11
C PRO A 153 -15.01 -12.41 -13.58
N PHE A 154 -16.10 -12.23 -14.33
CA PHE A 154 -17.27 -11.44 -13.97
C PHE A 154 -18.49 -12.36 -13.90
N GLY A 155 -19.34 -12.18 -12.91
CA GLY A 155 -20.53 -13.00 -12.71
C GLY A 155 -21.63 -12.24 -11.96
N LYS A 156 -22.68 -12.96 -11.58
CA LYS A 156 -23.86 -12.42 -10.88
C LYS A 156 -23.52 -11.87 -9.50
N GLU A 157 -22.62 -12.53 -8.78
CA GLU A 157 -22.23 -12.17 -7.42
C GLU A 157 -20.79 -11.66 -7.39
N LEU A 158 -20.62 -10.47 -6.82
CA LEU A 158 -19.35 -9.79 -6.70
C LEU A 158 -19.12 -9.34 -5.24
N TYR A 159 -17.90 -8.97 -4.91
CA TYR A 159 -17.58 -8.16 -3.73
C TYR A 159 -17.16 -6.76 -4.18
N ILE A 160 -17.60 -5.75 -3.45
CA ILE A 160 -17.19 -4.35 -3.57
C ILE A 160 -16.72 -3.83 -2.20
N GLU A 161 -16.04 -2.70 -2.17
CA GLU A 161 -15.72 -2.04 -0.90
C GLU A 161 -17.00 -1.55 -0.22
N ARG A 162 -17.11 -1.80 1.06
CA ARG A 162 -18.24 -1.33 1.87
C ARG A 162 -18.42 0.18 1.78
N GLU A 163 -17.32 0.93 1.76
CA GLU A 163 -17.34 2.39 1.63
C GLU A 163 -17.87 2.90 0.27
N ASP A 164 -17.96 2.00 -0.74
CA ASP A 164 -18.51 2.33 -2.05
C ASP A 164 -20.04 2.30 -2.08
N PHE A 165 -20.69 1.90 -0.99
CA PHE A 165 -22.13 1.92 -0.85
C PHE A 165 -22.58 2.75 0.36
N MET A 166 -23.57 3.59 0.18
CA MET A 166 -24.32 4.28 1.24
C MET A 166 -25.79 4.31 0.88
N GLU A 167 -26.67 4.02 1.84
CA GLU A 167 -28.12 4.09 1.62
C GLU A 167 -28.58 5.54 1.54
N GLU A 168 -28.10 6.39 2.44
CA GLU A 168 -28.37 7.81 2.51
C GLU A 168 -27.07 8.61 2.38
N PRO A 169 -26.62 8.88 1.15
CA PRO A 169 -25.33 9.51 0.94
C PRO A 169 -25.35 11.02 1.18
N PRO A 170 -24.24 11.62 1.61
CA PRO A 170 -24.09 13.07 1.66
C PRO A 170 -24.05 13.69 0.26
N LYS A 171 -24.25 14.99 0.18
CA LYS A 171 -24.08 15.75 -1.09
C LYS A 171 -22.68 15.51 -1.67
N LYS A 172 -22.59 15.31 -3.00
CA LYS A 172 -21.35 15.02 -3.76
C LYS A 172 -20.74 13.62 -3.52
N TYR A 173 -21.54 12.66 -3.04
CA TYR A 173 -21.16 11.26 -3.07
C TYR A 173 -21.44 10.67 -4.47
N PHE A 174 -20.41 10.23 -5.18
CA PHE A 174 -20.51 9.73 -6.57
C PHE A 174 -20.29 8.22 -6.65
N ARG A 175 -20.55 7.50 -5.57
CA ARG A 175 -20.46 6.04 -5.51
C ARG A 175 -21.88 5.45 -5.51
N MET A 176 -22.05 4.19 -5.09
CA MET A 176 -23.31 3.46 -5.17
C MET A 176 -24.27 3.84 -4.04
N PHE A 177 -25.53 4.11 -4.40
CA PHE A 177 -26.67 4.28 -3.50
C PHE A 177 -27.97 3.96 -4.26
N PRO A 178 -29.09 3.68 -3.59
CA PRO A 178 -30.34 3.33 -4.24
C PRO A 178 -30.77 4.35 -5.32
N GLY A 179 -30.99 3.85 -6.54
CA GLY A 179 -31.35 4.66 -7.70
C GLY A 179 -30.17 5.27 -8.48
N ASN A 180 -28.94 5.25 -7.95
CA ASN A 180 -27.75 5.75 -8.64
C ASN A 180 -27.11 4.70 -9.55
N GLU A 181 -26.51 5.17 -10.64
CA GLU A 181 -25.75 4.36 -11.57
C GLU A 181 -24.26 4.61 -11.42
N VAL A 182 -23.47 3.53 -11.36
CA VAL A 182 -22.02 3.57 -11.32
C VAL A 182 -21.41 2.63 -12.34
N ARG A 183 -20.14 2.87 -12.66
CA ARG A 183 -19.35 1.98 -13.51
C ARG A 183 -18.59 0.97 -12.65
N LEU A 184 -18.77 -0.31 -12.90
CA LEU A 184 -17.84 -1.34 -12.47
C LEU A 184 -16.62 -1.31 -13.40
N MET A 185 -15.43 -1.15 -12.82
CA MET A 185 -14.18 -0.95 -13.57
C MET A 185 -13.98 -2.04 -14.62
N SER A 186 -13.77 -1.64 -15.88
CA SER A 186 -13.59 -2.52 -17.05
C SER A 186 -14.73 -3.52 -17.30
N ALA A 187 -15.89 -3.37 -16.65
CA ALA A 187 -17.03 -4.26 -16.78
C ALA A 187 -18.26 -3.52 -17.34
N TYR A 188 -19.22 -3.19 -16.53
CA TYR A 188 -20.53 -2.67 -16.92
C TYR A 188 -20.95 -1.46 -16.09
N PHE A 189 -21.93 -0.74 -16.58
CA PHE A 189 -22.73 0.17 -15.76
C PHE A 189 -23.73 -0.65 -14.95
N VAL A 190 -23.86 -0.31 -13.67
CA VAL A 190 -24.85 -0.93 -12.77
C VAL A 190 -25.62 0.14 -12.04
N LYS A 191 -26.93 -0.06 -11.93
CA LYS A 191 -27.84 0.81 -11.19
C LYS A 191 -28.28 0.12 -9.91
N CYS A 192 -28.01 0.73 -8.76
CA CYS A 192 -28.40 0.20 -7.45
C CYS A 192 -29.92 0.20 -7.29
N THR A 193 -30.46 -0.93 -6.87
CA THR A 193 -31.90 -1.14 -6.59
C THR A 193 -32.20 -1.14 -5.10
N GLY A 194 -31.23 -1.50 -4.24
CA GLY A 194 -31.42 -1.54 -2.80
C GLY A 194 -30.32 -2.31 -2.07
N CYS A 195 -30.59 -2.64 -0.82
CA CYS A 195 -29.67 -3.45 0.00
C CYS A 195 -30.42 -4.32 0.99
N VAL A 196 -29.74 -5.36 1.50
CA VAL A 196 -30.18 -6.20 2.60
C VAL A 196 -29.33 -5.91 3.82
N LYS A 197 -29.95 -5.84 4.99
CA LYS A 197 -29.29 -5.61 6.28
C LYS A 197 -29.43 -6.83 7.20
N ASP A 198 -28.44 -7.03 8.04
CA ASP A 198 -28.52 -7.99 9.13
C ASP A 198 -29.38 -7.48 10.32
N GLU A 199 -29.49 -8.29 11.35
CA GLU A 199 -30.28 -7.99 12.58
C GLU A 199 -29.74 -6.73 13.31
N ASN A 200 -28.50 -6.34 13.08
CA ASN A 200 -27.85 -5.16 13.67
C ASN A 200 -27.95 -3.91 12.78
N GLY A 201 -28.66 -4.02 11.64
CA GLY A 201 -28.79 -2.93 10.68
C GLY A 201 -27.57 -2.72 9.78
N LYS A 202 -26.56 -3.62 9.81
CA LYS A 202 -25.38 -3.58 8.95
C LYS A 202 -25.73 -4.12 7.56
N VAL A 203 -25.36 -3.38 6.52
CA VAL A 203 -25.52 -3.84 5.14
C VAL A 203 -24.67 -5.07 4.89
N VAL A 204 -25.27 -6.16 4.47
CA VAL A 204 -24.61 -7.44 4.15
C VAL A 204 -24.63 -7.73 2.66
N GLU A 205 -25.61 -7.18 1.93
CA GLU A 205 -25.74 -7.38 0.48
C GLU A 205 -26.31 -6.13 -0.17
N VAL A 206 -25.80 -5.78 -1.34
CA VAL A 206 -26.28 -4.68 -2.18
C VAL A 206 -26.81 -5.25 -3.48
N HIS A 207 -27.96 -4.77 -3.93
CA HIS A 207 -28.62 -5.21 -5.17
C HIS A 207 -28.51 -4.16 -6.26
N CYS A 208 -28.31 -4.61 -7.50
CA CYS A 208 -28.27 -3.75 -8.67
C CYS A 208 -28.75 -4.49 -9.92
N THR A 209 -29.03 -3.71 -10.97
CA THR A 209 -29.20 -4.22 -12.34
C THR A 209 -28.06 -3.70 -13.20
N TYR A 210 -27.58 -4.51 -14.15
CA TYR A 210 -26.54 -4.09 -15.09
C TYR A 210 -27.12 -3.75 -16.45
N ASP A 211 -26.40 -2.91 -17.20
CA ASP A 211 -26.69 -2.58 -18.59
C ASP A 211 -25.78 -3.43 -19.50
N PRO A 212 -26.32 -4.45 -20.21
CA PRO A 212 -25.52 -5.32 -21.08
C PRO A 212 -24.79 -4.60 -22.23
N GLU A 213 -25.32 -3.46 -22.70
CA GLU A 213 -24.72 -2.70 -23.80
C GLU A 213 -23.51 -1.87 -23.35
N SER A 214 -23.29 -1.74 -22.04
CA SER A 214 -22.18 -0.99 -21.47
C SER A 214 -20.90 -1.81 -21.25
N ARG A 215 -20.77 -2.97 -21.90
CA ARG A 215 -19.60 -3.85 -21.76
C ARG A 215 -18.28 -3.10 -22.00
N GLY A 216 -17.32 -3.27 -21.11
CA GLY A 216 -16.06 -2.53 -21.11
C GLY A 216 -16.14 -1.16 -20.42
N GLY A 217 -17.29 -0.82 -19.83
CA GLY A 217 -17.49 0.38 -19.03
C GLY A 217 -17.81 1.65 -19.82
N ASN A 218 -18.32 1.51 -21.06
CA ASN A 218 -18.85 2.61 -21.86
C ASN A 218 -20.25 2.23 -22.38
N SER A 219 -21.10 3.22 -22.56
CA SER A 219 -22.44 2.99 -23.11
C SER A 219 -22.58 3.60 -24.50
N PRO A 220 -23.27 2.91 -25.46
CA PRO A 220 -23.51 3.42 -26.80
C PRO A 220 -24.28 4.74 -26.85
N ASP A 221 -25.14 5.02 -25.87
CA ASP A 221 -25.91 6.26 -25.75
C ASP A 221 -25.07 7.47 -25.28
N GLY A 222 -23.77 7.25 -24.93
CA GLY A 222 -22.85 8.32 -24.56
C GLY A 222 -23.14 8.98 -23.20
N ARG A 223 -24.04 8.39 -22.38
CA ARG A 223 -24.32 8.94 -21.05
C ARG A 223 -23.10 8.90 -20.15
N LYS A 224 -22.93 9.93 -19.33
CA LYS A 224 -21.79 10.07 -18.41
C LYS A 224 -22.15 9.55 -17.04
N VAL A 225 -21.50 8.44 -16.64
CA VAL A 225 -21.56 7.89 -15.27
C VAL A 225 -20.35 8.39 -14.50
N LYS A 226 -20.59 9.09 -13.38
CA LYS A 226 -19.52 9.78 -12.63
C LYS A 226 -18.71 8.86 -11.74
N GLY A 227 -19.31 7.83 -11.15
CA GLY A 227 -18.67 6.92 -10.22
C GLY A 227 -18.06 5.71 -10.91
N THR A 228 -16.81 5.38 -10.60
CA THR A 228 -16.19 4.10 -10.97
C THR A 228 -15.73 3.40 -9.69
N ILE A 229 -16.18 2.16 -9.48
CA ILE A 229 -15.80 1.32 -8.36
C ILE A 229 -15.13 0.05 -8.85
N HIS A 230 -14.23 -0.52 -8.06
CA HIS A 230 -13.60 -1.80 -8.33
C HIS A 230 -14.37 -2.94 -7.64
N TRP A 231 -14.13 -4.13 -8.09
CA TRP A 231 -14.90 -5.32 -7.71
C TRP A 231 -14.06 -6.58 -7.85
N VAL A 232 -14.48 -7.67 -7.22
CA VAL A 232 -13.95 -9.01 -7.47
C VAL A 232 -15.10 -10.02 -7.54
N ASN A 233 -14.94 -11.08 -8.33
CA ASN A 233 -15.92 -12.16 -8.40
C ASN A 233 -16.04 -12.85 -7.04
N ALA A 234 -17.25 -13.06 -6.54
CA ALA A 234 -17.46 -13.60 -5.20
C ALA A 234 -17.02 -15.06 -5.08
N GLU A 235 -17.35 -15.88 -6.06
CA GLU A 235 -17.07 -17.33 -6.06
C GLU A 235 -15.57 -17.62 -6.26
N GLN A 236 -14.91 -16.87 -7.15
CA GLN A 236 -13.52 -17.13 -7.53
C GLN A 236 -12.51 -16.24 -6.81
N SER A 237 -12.95 -15.39 -5.89
CA SER A 237 -12.04 -14.51 -5.15
C SER A 237 -11.12 -15.29 -4.21
N VAL A 238 -9.88 -14.81 -4.10
CA VAL A 238 -8.89 -15.32 -3.15
C VAL A 238 -9.04 -14.57 -1.83
N LYS A 239 -9.10 -15.29 -0.71
CA LYS A 239 -9.07 -14.70 0.63
C LYS A 239 -7.64 -14.36 1.01
N ALA A 240 -7.43 -13.20 1.62
CA ALA A 240 -6.12 -12.77 2.10
C ALA A 240 -6.21 -11.95 3.38
N GLN A 241 -5.11 -11.92 4.11
CA GLN A 241 -4.87 -10.97 5.19
C GLN A 241 -4.11 -9.76 4.65
N VAL A 242 -4.54 -8.56 5.04
CA VAL A 242 -3.87 -7.31 4.68
C VAL A 242 -3.51 -6.54 5.94
N ARG A 243 -2.27 -6.08 6.02
CA ARG A 243 -1.74 -5.27 7.12
C ARG A 243 -1.54 -3.84 6.65
N LEU A 244 -2.20 -2.92 7.34
CA LEU A 244 -2.08 -1.49 7.13
C LEU A 244 -1.19 -0.93 8.23
N TYR A 245 -0.13 -0.22 7.84
CA TYR A 245 0.84 0.35 8.76
C TYR A 245 0.72 1.87 8.79
N GLU A 246 0.69 2.41 9.99
CA GLU A 246 0.87 3.82 10.30
C GLU A 246 2.18 4.02 11.06
N ASN A 247 2.57 5.27 11.30
CA ASN A 247 3.77 5.55 12.08
C ASN A 247 3.67 4.95 13.48
N ILE A 248 4.75 4.31 13.92
CA ILE A 248 4.82 3.74 15.26
C ILE A 248 4.83 4.80 16.36
N ILE A 249 5.22 6.02 16.02
CA ILE A 249 5.20 7.20 16.88
C ILE A 249 3.90 7.97 16.67
N ASP A 250 3.33 8.45 17.75
CA ASP A 250 2.22 9.39 17.74
C ASP A 250 2.75 10.77 17.29
N GLU A 251 2.45 11.15 16.05
CA GLU A 251 2.98 12.37 15.42
C GLU A 251 2.57 13.66 16.13
N GLU A 252 1.39 13.66 16.76
CA GLU A 252 0.87 14.84 17.46
C GLU A 252 1.60 15.13 18.77
N LYS A 253 2.13 14.07 19.41
CA LYS A 253 2.82 14.17 20.71
C LYS A 253 4.34 14.27 20.59
N GLY A 254 4.90 14.02 19.39
CA GLY A 254 6.34 13.93 19.17
C GLY A 254 6.94 12.58 19.60
N VAL A 255 8.25 12.42 19.37
CA VAL A 255 8.90 11.11 19.53
C VAL A 255 9.00 10.65 20.98
N TYR A 256 9.27 11.58 21.91
CA TYR A 256 9.58 11.26 23.30
C TYR A 256 8.63 11.98 24.28
N ASN A 257 8.26 11.26 25.32
CA ASN A 257 7.66 11.82 26.52
C ASN A 257 8.70 12.58 27.38
N GLU A 258 8.26 13.32 28.37
CA GLU A 258 9.14 14.03 29.33
C GLU A 258 10.09 13.10 30.09
N ASP A 259 9.68 11.87 30.34
CA ASP A 259 10.48 10.82 30.99
C ASP A 259 11.46 10.09 30.04
N GLY A 260 11.51 10.48 28.77
CA GLY A 260 12.33 9.89 27.72
C GLY A 260 11.80 8.56 27.15
N SER A 261 10.60 8.15 27.53
CA SER A 261 9.90 7.04 26.87
C SER A 261 9.35 7.46 25.51
N LEU A 262 9.00 6.48 24.66
CA LEU A 262 8.44 6.74 23.32
C LEU A 262 6.93 7.01 23.39
N ASN A 263 6.46 8.01 22.66
CA ASN A 263 5.04 8.21 22.40
C ASN A 263 4.57 7.26 21.30
N LEU A 264 4.10 6.08 21.67
CA LEU A 264 3.68 5.05 20.74
C LEU A 264 2.25 5.29 20.25
N ASN A 265 2.05 5.11 18.95
CA ASN A 265 0.73 5.07 18.32
C ASN A 265 0.11 3.67 18.50
N PRO A 266 -0.96 3.51 19.29
CA PRO A 266 -1.60 2.22 19.49
C PRO A 266 -2.23 1.66 18.21
N ASN A 267 -2.53 2.51 17.23
CA ASN A 267 -3.13 2.15 15.94
C ASN A 267 -2.09 2.02 14.82
N SER A 268 -0.81 1.81 15.17
CA SER A 268 0.27 1.70 14.17
C SER A 268 0.18 0.47 13.27
N LEU A 269 -0.66 -0.50 13.62
CA LEU A 269 -0.95 -1.71 12.82
C LEU A 269 -2.44 -2.02 12.86
N THR A 270 -3.06 -2.07 11.69
CA THR A 270 -4.42 -2.62 11.51
C THR A 270 -4.32 -3.86 10.63
N THR A 271 -4.90 -4.97 11.10
CA THR A 271 -4.93 -6.24 10.37
C THR A 271 -6.34 -6.54 9.90
N LEU A 272 -6.51 -6.67 8.59
CA LEU A 272 -7.77 -7.03 7.92
C LEU A 272 -7.69 -8.49 7.48
N THR A 273 -8.60 -9.35 7.93
CA THR A 273 -8.53 -10.80 7.71
C THR A 273 -9.52 -11.33 6.67
N GLU A 274 -10.49 -10.51 6.27
CA GLU A 274 -11.58 -10.92 5.38
C GLU A 274 -11.47 -10.32 3.96
N CYS A 275 -10.27 -9.84 3.59
CA CYS A 275 -10.06 -9.24 2.27
C CYS A 275 -10.31 -10.25 1.15
N ARG A 276 -10.86 -9.75 0.03
CA ARG A 276 -11.18 -10.52 -1.17
C ARG A 276 -10.43 -9.96 -2.36
N LEU A 277 -9.64 -10.80 -3.01
CA LEU A 277 -8.74 -10.44 -4.09
C LEU A 277 -9.14 -11.19 -5.37
N GLU A 278 -8.85 -10.60 -6.53
CA GLU A 278 -9.08 -11.30 -7.81
C GLU A 278 -8.25 -12.59 -7.91
N PRO A 279 -8.71 -13.60 -8.68
CA PRO A 279 -8.10 -14.94 -8.69
C PRO A 279 -6.62 -14.97 -9.06
N ALA A 280 -6.15 -14.02 -9.87
CA ALA A 280 -4.75 -13.96 -10.30
C ALA A 280 -3.76 -13.83 -9.12
N PHE A 281 -4.21 -13.35 -7.96
CA PHE A 281 -3.37 -13.31 -6.75
C PHE A 281 -2.99 -14.70 -6.21
N ALA A 282 -3.68 -15.77 -6.60
CA ALA A 282 -3.31 -17.11 -6.20
C ALA A 282 -1.89 -17.51 -6.64
N GLN A 283 -1.34 -16.83 -7.63
CA GLN A 283 0.03 -17.03 -8.13
C GLN A 283 1.08 -16.12 -7.48
N ALA A 284 0.65 -15.22 -6.58
CA ALA A 284 1.53 -14.25 -5.96
C ALA A 284 2.57 -14.93 -5.06
N GLN A 285 3.81 -14.47 -5.16
CA GLN A 285 4.95 -15.00 -4.42
C GLN A 285 5.51 -13.96 -3.43
N ALA A 286 6.28 -14.43 -2.47
CA ALA A 286 6.96 -13.56 -1.50
C ALA A 286 7.72 -12.42 -2.19
N TYR A 287 7.54 -11.21 -1.68
CA TYR A 287 8.09 -9.96 -2.21
C TYR A 287 7.46 -9.43 -3.51
N ASP A 288 6.48 -10.10 -4.11
CA ASP A 288 5.72 -9.51 -5.21
C ASP A 288 5.02 -8.23 -4.74
N ARG A 289 5.00 -7.23 -5.61
CA ARG A 289 4.44 -5.91 -5.34
C ARG A 289 3.33 -5.60 -6.31
N PHE A 290 2.23 -5.09 -5.77
CA PHE A 290 1.02 -4.77 -6.52
C PHE A 290 0.51 -3.39 -6.12
N GLN A 291 -0.11 -2.70 -7.05
CA GLN A 291 -1.01 -1.61 -6.71
C GLN A 291 -2.42 -2.18 -6.54
N PHE A 292 -2.95 -2.19 -5.33
CA PHE A 292 -4.37 -2.44 -5.13
C PHE A 292 -5.13 -1.20 -5.59
N VAL A 293 -6.01 -1.39 -6.57
CA VAL A 293 -6.75 -0.31 -7.23
C VAL A 293 -7.44 0.56 -6.17
N ARG A 294 -7.20 1.89 -6.24
CA ARG A 294 -7.74 2.90 -5.33
C ARG A 294 -7.25 2.84 -3.87
N GLN A 295 -6.50 1.82 -3.46
CA GLN A 295 -6.08 1.59 -2.07
C GLN A 295 -4.63 1.99 -1.79
N GLY A 296 -3.67 1.51 -2.57
CA GLY A 296 -2.26 1.75 -2.32
C GLY A 296 -1.36 0.74 -3.01
N PHE A 297 -0.09 0.73 -2.60
CA PHE A 297 0.88 -0.28 -3.01
C PHE A 297 1.09 -1.28 -1.88
N PHE A 298 1.14 -2.55 -2.23
CA PHE A 298 1.21 -3.68 -1.30
C PHE A 298 2.28 -4.68 -1.74
N CYS A 299 2.87 -5.34 -0.75
CA CYS A 299 3.89 -6.37 -0.95
C CYS A 299 3.45 -7.66 -0.25
N VAL A 300 3.65 -8.80 -0.90
CA VAL A 300 3.44 -10.11 -0.27
C VAL A 300 4.47 -10.29 0.85
N ASP A 301 4.01 -10.56 2.07
CA ASP A 301 4.88 -10.79 3.22
C ASP A 301 5.61 -12.13 3.06
N TYR A 302 6.95 -12.10 3.09
CA TYR A 302 7.77 -13.30 2.91
C TYR A 302 7.77 -14.24 4.11
N LYS A 303 7.49 -13.70 5.30
CA LYS A 303 7.61 -14.42 6.58
C LYS A 303 6.32 -15.14 6.94
N ASP A 304 5.19 -14.49 6.71
CA ASP A 304 3.89 -14.95 7.21
C ASP A 304 2.98 -15.54 6.12
N THR A 305 3.28 -15.29 4.84
CA THR A 305 2.56 -15.94 3.72
C THR A 305 2.88 -17.42 3.68
N LYS A 306 1.83 -18.24 3.56
CA LYS A 306 1.89 -19.68 3.37
C LYS A 306 1.06 -20.09 2.14
N PRO A 307 1.25 -21.28 1.61
CA PRO A 307 0.39 -21.80 0.53
C PRO A 307 -1.10 -21.72 0.91
N GLY A 308 -1.89 -20.98 0.13
CA GLY A 308 -3.31 -20.75 0.38
C GLY A 308 -3.65 -19.68 1.44
N GLU A 309 -2.66 -19.11 2.12
CA GLU A 309 -2.82 -18.07 3.15
C GLU A 309 -1.94 -16.87 2.81
N LEU A 310 -2.42 -16.01 1.93
CA LEU A 310 -1.69 -14.82 1.50
C LEU A 310 -1.76 -13.72 2.56
N VAL A 311 -0.62 -13.11 2.84
CA VAL A 311 -0.48 -11.95 3.71
C VAL A 311 0.18 -10.81 2.95
N PHE A 312 -0.46 -9.65 2.93
CA PHE A 312 0.04 -8.45 2.27
C PHE A 312 0.37 -7.35 3.26
N ASN A 313 1.51 -6.72 3.08
CA ASN A 313 1.93 -5.51 3.78
C ASN A 313 1.66 -4.28 2.93
N ARG A 314 0.93 -3.28 3.44
CA ARG A 314 0.84 -1.99 2.76
C ARG A 314 2.20 -1.30 2.77
N ILE A 315 2.75 -1.06 1.58
CA ILE A 315 3.98 -0.30 1.40
C ILE A 315 3.69 1.18 1.67
N VAL A 316 2.74 1.73 0.90
CA VAL A 316 2.37 3.15 0.94
C VAL A 316 0.98 3.37 0.34
N SER A 317 0.26 4.39 0.80
CA SER A 317 -1.00 4.84 0.20
C SER A 317 -0.79 5.49 -1.18
N LEU A 318 -1.87 5.68 -1.96
CA LEU A 318 -1.78 6.35 -3.28
C LEU A 318 -1.52 7.85 -3.16
N LYS A 319 -2.02 8.49 -2.10
CA LYS A 319 -1.85 9.94 -1.89
C LYS A 319 -0.50 10.22 -1.24
N SER A 320 0.17 11.27 -1.69
CA SER A 320 1.38 11.80 -1.06
C SER A 320 1.07 13.10 -0.34
N SER A 321 1.61 13.27 0.87
CA SER A 321 1.69 14.56 1.55
C SER A 321 2.94 15.35 1.13
N TYR A 322 3.91 14.68 0.52
CA TYR A 322 5.17 15.29 0.06
C TYR A 322 5.05 15.83 -1.35
N VAL A 323 5.57 17.04 -1.55
CA VAL A 323 5.70 17.69 -2.86
C VAL A 323 7.17 18.04 -3.05
N LEU A 324 7.75 17.63 -4.19
CA LEU A 324 9.13 18.02 -4.51
C LEU A 324 9.26 19.56 -4.51
N PRO A 325 10.31 20.11 -3.87
CA PRO A 325 10.65 21.51 -4.06
C PRO A 325 10.87 21.80 -5.54
N LYS A 326 10.33 22.91 -6.02
CA LYS A 326 10.53 23.38 -7.39
C LYS A 326 11.93 23.89 -7.61
#